data_439217ff65b6789cefe3c890a3ab810c
#
_entry.id   439217ff65b6789cefe3c890a3ab810c
#
_cell.length_a   1.000
_cell.length_b   1.000
_cell.length_c   1.000
_cell.angle_alpha   90.00
_cell.angle_beta   90.00
_cell.angle_gamma   90.00
#
_symmetry.space_group_name_H-M   'P 1'
#
loop_
_entity.id
_entity.type
_entity.pdbx_description
1 polymer ?
#
loop_
_entity_poly.entity_id
_entity_poly.type
_entity_poly.pdbx_seq_one_letter_code
_entity_poly.pdbx_strand_id
1 'polypeptide(L)'
;MKSMINWESFKDYEDITFKVYNGVARIAFNRPEVRNAFRPKTVDELLDALIICHESLEIGVVLLTGEGPSLKDGVWAFCSGGDQRVRAKRGYKGLDGVSKFNILDVQRQIRFMNKVVIAVVPGWAVGGGHSLHVVCDLTIASKEHAIFKQTDADVASFDGGFGSAYLARQVGQKRAREIFYLGFDYSAQEAFDMGMINKVVTHNQLEKTSFDWAQEIMAKSPTAIKMLKFGFNLIDDGLVGQQVYAGEATRLAYGTEEAEEGRNAFLEKRKPNFKKYPKFP
;
A
#
# COMPACT_ATOMS: atom_id res chain seq x y z
N MET A 1 -15.40 -23.53 -15.37
CA MET A 1 -14.11 -23.12 -15.95
C MET A 1 -13.53 -22.03 -15.03
N LYS A 2 -12.34 -22.24 -14.44
CA LYS A 2 -11.63 -21.15 -13.74
C LYS A 2 -11.17 -20.19 -14.83
N SER A 3 -11.73 -18.98 -14.90
CA SER A 3 -11.16 -17.93 -15.73
C SER A 3 -9.78 -17.60 -15.14
N MET A 4 -8.72 -18.05 -15.78
CA MET A 4 -7.38 -17.60 -15.43
C MET A 4 -7.32 -16.10 -15.69
N ILE A 5 -6.86 -15.33 -14.72
CA ILE A 5 -6.59 -13.90 -14.88
C ILE A 5 -5.39 -13.80 -15.83
N ASN A 6 -5.55 -13.13 -16.95
CA ASN A 6 -4.50 -13.03 -17.97
C ASN A 6 -3.61 -11.81 -17.70
N TRP A 7 -2.75 -11.92 -16.70
CA TRP A 7 -1.80 -10.86 -16.35
C TRP A 7 -0.80 -10.59 -17.47
N GLU A 8 -0.71 -9.35 -17.91
CA GLU A 8 0.27 -8.88 -18.88
C GLU A 8 1.42 -8.16 -18.19
N SER A 9 2.68 -8.44 -18.59
CA SER A 9 3.83 -7.70 -18.07
C SER A 9 3.72 -6.25 -18.49
N PHE A 10 3.84 -5.33 -17.52
CA PHE A 10 3.77 -3.89 -17.78
C PHE A 10 5.16 -3.25 -17.86
N LYS A 11 6.04 -3.63 -16.95
CA LYS A 11 7.43 -3.17 -16.90
C LYS A 11 8.30 -4.25 -16.29
N ASP A 12 9.49 -4.43 -16.86
CA ASP A 12 10.46 -5.38 -16.34
C ASP A 12 11.32 -4.76 -15.24
N TYR A 13 11.43 -5.49 -14.13
CA TYR A 13 12.27 -5.19 -12.99
C TYR A 13 13.07 -6.43 -12.58
N GLU A 14 14.07 -6.26 -11.73
CA GLU A 14 14.89 -7.38 -11.25
C GLU A 14 14.28 -8.05 -10.00
N ASP A 15 13.88 -7.25 -9.03
CA ASP A 15 13.47 -7.71 -7.70
C ASP A 15 11.95 -7.80 -7.52
N ILE A 16 11.18 -7.24 -8.46
CA ILE A 16 9.71 -7.30 -8.43
C ILE A 16 9.15 -7.72 -9.79
N THR A 17 7.90 -8.16 -9.82
CA THR A 17 7.11 -8.23 -11.05
C THR A 17 6.04 -7.15 -11.05
N PHE A 18 5.81 -6.53 -12.21
CA PHE A 18 4.75 -5.56 -12.41
C PHE A 18 3.90 -5.96 -13.61
N LYS A 19 2.68 -6.35 -13.33
CA LYS A 19 1.73 -6.85 -14.31
C LYS A 19 0.42 -6.09 -14.20
N VAL A 20 -0.34 -6.02 -15.29
CA VAL A 20 -1.63 -5.33 -15.35
C VAL A 20 -2.67 -6.20 -16.05
N TYR A 21 -3.90 -6.15 -15.58
CA TYR A 21 -5.05 -6.74 -16.25
C TYR A 21 -6.34 -6.00 -15.84
N ASN A 22 -7.15 -5.60 -16.82
CA ASN A 22 -8.44 -4.92 -16.63
C ASN A 22 -8.38 -3.79 -15.56
N GLY A 23 -7.42 -2.88 -15.68
CA GLY A 23 -7.28 -1.74 -14.78
C GLY A 23 -6.75 -2.06 -13.38
N VAL A 24 -6.38 -3.31 -13.11
CA VAL A 24 -5.75 -3.72 -11.85
C VAL A 24 -4.26 -3.91 -12.08
N ALA A 25 -3.43 -3.27 -11.27
CA ALA A 25 -1.99 -3.51 -11.21
C ALA A 25 -1.69 -4.60 -10.18
N ARG A 26 -0.83 -5.55 -10.53
CA ARG A 26 -0.27 -6.56 -9.63
C ARG A 26 1.23 -6.31 -9.51
N ILE A 27 1.67 -5.82 -8.36
CA ILE A 27 3.07 -5.63 -8.01
C ILE A 27 3.44 -6.72 -7.02
N ALA A 28 4.45 -7.53 -7.33
CA ALA A 28 4.86 -8.62 -6.46
C ALA A 28 6.36 -8.59 -6.20
N PHE A 29 6.78 -8.75 -4.94
CA PHE A 29 8.14 -9.10 -4.60
C PHE A 29 8.54 -10.38 -5.33
N ASN A 30 9.69 -10.42 -5.96
CA ASN A 30 10.15 -11.55 -6.76
C ASN A 30 11.56 -12.01 -6.35
N ARG A 31 11.74 -12.26 -5.07
CA ARG A 31 12.94 -12.82 -4.45
C ARG A 31 12.57 -14.00 -3.53
N PRO A 32 11.84 -15.01 -4.06
CA PRO A 32 11.30 -16.08 -3.22
C PRO A 32 12.38 -16.91 -2.52
N GLU A 33 13.59 -17.02 -3.09
CA GLU A 33 14.74 -17.73 -2.51
C GLU A 33 15.22 -17.14 -1.18
N VAL A 34 14.82 -15.88 -0.89
CA VAL A 34 15.08 -15.19 0.38
C VAL A 34 13.77 -14.73 1.05
N ARG A 35 12.67 -15.45 0.74
CA ARG A 35 11.33 -15.14 1.27
C ARG A 35 10.91 -13.70 1.02
N ASN A 36 11.23 -13.21 -0.17
CA ASN A 36 10.88 -11.87 -0.62
C ASN A 36 11.42 -10.74 0.30
N ALA A 37 12.58 -10.96 0.96
CA ALA A 37 13.25 -9.91 1.70
C ALA A 37 13.66 -8.78 0.77
N PHE A 38 13.35 -7.52 1.13
CA PHE A 38 13.70 -6.38 0.30
C PHE A 38 15.12 -5.86 0.56
N ARG A 39 15.75 -5.36 -0.49
CA ARG A 39 16.99 -4.59 -0.47
C ARG A 39 16.76 -3.20 -1.09
N PRO A 40 17.72 -2.26 -1.02
CA PRO A 40 17.52 -0.91 -1.57
C PRO A 40 16.98 -0.90 -3.00
N LYS A 41 17.49 -1.76 -3.88
CA LYS A 41 17.00 -1.90 -5.25
C LYS A 41 15.53 -2.30 -5.30
N THR A 42 15.12 -3.30 -4.51
CA THR A 42 13.71 -3.72 -4.43
C THR A 42 12.80 -2.55 -4.05
N VAL A 43 13.27 -1.72 -3.10
CA VAL A 43 12.51 -0.55 -2.63
C VAL A 43 12.41 0.52 -3.70
N ASP A 44 13.49 0.79 -4.42
CA ASP A 44 13.51 1.75 -5.54
C ASP A 44 12.55 1.30 -6.67
N GLU A 45 12.55 0.00 -7.01
CA GLU A 45 11.64 -0.58 -8.01
C GLU A 45 10.18 -0.52 -7.57
N LEU A 46 9.88 -0.83 -6.29
CA LEU A 46 8.53 -0.71 -5.72
C LEU A 46 8.03 0.73 -5.78
N LEU A 47 8.87 1.68 -5.41
CA LEU A 47 8.50 3.10 -5.40
C LEU A 47 8.19 3.58 -6.82
N ASP A 48 9.03 3.23 -7.79
CA ASP A 48 8.81 3.55 -9.20
C ASP A 48 7.49 2.94 -9.73
N ALA A 49 7.23 1.65 -9.45
CA ALA A 49 5.99 1.00 -9.85
C ALA A 49 4.73 1.65 -9.22
N LEU A 50 4.80 2.02 -7.94
CA LEU A 50 3.71 2.70 -7.25
C LEU A 50 3.46 4.12 -7.78
N ILE A 51 4.52 4.86 -8.15
CA ILE A 51 4.41 6.17 -8.79
C ILE A 51 3.73 6.03 -10.16
N ILE A 52 4.13 5.07 -10.98
CA ILE A 52 3.46 4.78 -12.26
C ILE A 52 1.97 4.50 -12.04
N CYS A 53 1.62 3.67 -11.05
CA CYS A 53 0.21 3.41 -10.73
C CYS A 53 -0.53 4.69 -10.26
N HIS A 54 0.12 5.53 -9.45
CA HIS A 54 -0.44 6.79 -8.98
C HIS A 54 -0.82 7.72 -10.14
N GLU A 55 0.04 7.84 -11.13
CA GLU A 55 -0.10 8.74 -12.28
C GLU A 55 -1.02 8.18 -13.38
N SER A 56 -1.19 6.85 -13.44
CA SER A 56 -1.98 6.18 -14.48
C SER A 56 -3.46 6.57 -14.41
N LEU A 57 -4.05 6.87 -15.57
CA LEU A 57 -5.49 7.06 -15.73
C LEU A 57 -6.25 5.74 -15.90
N GLU A 58 -5.55 4.66 -16.22
CA GLU A 58 -6.15 3.35 -16.52
C GLU A 58 -6.12 2.40 -15.31
N ILE A 59 -5.11 2.52 -14.45
CA ILE A 59 -5.00 1.69 -13.24
C ILE A 59 -5.87 2.30 -12.13
N GLY A 60 -6.82 1.50 -11.62
CA GLY A 60 -7.72 1.92 -10.54
C GLY A 60 -7.36 1.34 -9.17
N VAL A 61 -6.80 0.12 -9.13
CA VAL A 61 -6.45 -0.60 -7.90
C VAL A 61 -5.09 -1.28 -8.04
N VAL A 62 -4.34 -1.34 -6.95
CA VAL A 62 -3.05 -2.04 -6.87
C VAL A 62 -3.18 -3.25 -5.94
N LEU A 63 -2.77 -4.41 -6.41
CA LEU A 63 -2.53 -5.61 -5.60
C LEU A 63 -1.04 -5.70 -5.29
N LEU A 64 -0.66 -5.58 -4.02
CA LEU A 64 0.71 -5.78 -3.57
C LEU A 64 0.84 -7.18 -2.98
N THR A 65 1.76 -8.00 -3.51
CA THR A 65 1.90 -9.41 -3.13
C THR A 65 3.36 -9.89 -3.17
N GLY A 66 3.57 -11.19 -3.06
CA GLY A 66 4.87 -11.86 -3.22
C GLY A 66 4.77 -13.05 -4.15
N GLU A 67 5.76 -13.21 -5.03
CA GLU A 67 5.91 -14.43 -5.85
C GLU A 67 6.42 -15.60 -5.01
N GLY A 68 6.12 -16.81 -5.43
CA GLY A 68 6.54 -18.03 -4.73
C GLY A 68 5.87 -19.27 -5.25
N PRO A 69 6.03 -20.42 -4.56
CA PRO A 69 6.83 -20.57 -3.33
C PRO A 69 8.35 -20.55 -3.59
N SER A 70 9.14 -20.41 -2.53
CA SER A 70 10.58 -20.61 -2.60
C SER A 70 10.91 -22.02 -3.08
N LEU A 71 11.73 -22.14 -4.11
CA LEU A 71 12.17 -23.45 -4.65
C LEU A 71 13.05 -24.21 -3.66
N LYS A 72 13.60 -23.53 -2.66
CA LYS A 72 14.49 -24.13 -1.66
C LYS A 72 13.74 -24.96 -0.63
N ASP A 73 12.58 -24.52 -0.17
CA ASP A 73 11.87 -25.09 0.97
C ASP A 73 10.35 -25.11 0.82
N GLY A 74 9.81 -24.68 -0.32
CA GLY A 74 8.37 -24.63 -0.57
C GLY A 74 7.61 -23.56 0.21
N VAL A 75 8.30 -22.66 0.92
CA VAL A 75 7.67 -21.65 1.77
C VAL A 75 7.19 -20.47 0.94
N TRP A 76 5.94 -20.08 1.18
CA TRP A 76 5.35 -18.87 0.64
C TRP A 76 5.67 -17.66 1.52
N ALA A 77 5.94 -16.53 0.91
CA ALA A 77 6.11 -15.27 1.61
C ALA A 77 5.51 -14.10 0.84
N PHE A 78 4.87 -13.22 1.56
CA PHE A 78 4.56 -11.88 1.09
C PHE A 78 5.86 -11.06 1.04
N CYS A 79 6.45 -10.82 2.21
CA CYS A 79 7.75 -10.15 2.36
C CYS A 79 8.27 -10.40 3.79
N SER A 80 9.52 -10.83 3.90
CA SER A 80 10.17 -11.08 5.19
C SER A 80 10.97 -9.89 5.74
N GLY A 81 10.66 -8.66 5.29
CA GLY A 81 11.33 -7.45 5.76
C GLY A 81 12.65 -7.17 5.05
N GLY A 82 13.48 -6.37 5.70
CA GLY A 82 14.79 -5.99 5.14
C GLY A 82 15.78 -7.14 5.09
N ASP A 83 16.45 -7.31 3.95
CA ASP A 83 17.47 -8.35 3.76
C ASP A 83 18.68 -8.09 4.66
N GLN A 84 18.80 -8.85 5.76
CA GLN A 84 19.87 -8.68 6.74
C GLN A 84 21.28 -8.97 6.18
N ARG A 85 21.38 -9.72 5.07
CA ARG A 85 22.68 -10.03 4.42
C ARG A 85 23.29 -8.80 3.76
N VAL A 86 22.48 -7.81 3.36
CA VAL A 86 22.94 -6.55 2.77
C VAL A 86 22.95 -5.38 3.77
N ARG A 87 22.53 -5.63 5.01
CA ARG A 87 22.59 -4.65 6.08
C ARG A 87 24.04 -4.44 6.53
N ALA A 88 24.63 -3.29 6.19
CA ALA A 88 25.98 -2.93 6.64
C ALA A 88 25.99 -2.43 8.10
N LYS A 89 27.18 -2.19 8.66
CA LYS A 89 27.34 -1.67 10.04
C LYS A 89 26.52 -0.41 10.36
N ARG A 90 26.18 0.38 9.34
CA ARG A 90 25.43 1.65 9.46
C ARG A 90 24.09 1.59 8.72
N GLY A 91 23.52 0.42 8.54
CA GLY A 91 22.25 0.23 7.84
C GLY A 91 22.40 -0.08 6.35
N TYR A 92 21.33 0.13 5.61
CA TYR A 92 21.29 -0.14 4.16
C TYR A 92 21.92 1.03 3.39
N LYS A 93 22.59 0.72 2.29
CA LYS A 93 23.15 1.71 1.37
C LYS A 93 22.40 1.66 0.04
N GLY A 94 22.03 2.83 -0.48
CA GLY A 94 21.54 2.97 -1.84
C GLY A 94 22.59 2.65 -2.89
N LEU A 95 22.20 2.67 -4.15
CA LEU A 95 23.12 2.46 -5.30
C LEU A 95 24.26 3.50 -5.34
N ASP A 96 24.00 4.68 -4.79
CA ASP A 96 24.96 5.78 -4.60
C ASP A 96 25.94 5.59 -3.42
N GLY A 97 25.82 4.49 -2.68
CA GLY A 97 26.61 4.20 -1.49
C GLY A 97 26.22 4.98 -0.24
N VAL A 98 25.23 5.86 -0.32
CA VAL A 98 24.71 6.64 0.82
C VAL A 98 23.76 5.79 1.64
N SER A 99 23.81 5.92 2.97
CA SER A 99 22.83 5.26 3.86
C SER A 99 21.43 5.79 3.59
N LYS A 100 20.51 4.86 3.25
CA LYS A 100 19.10 5.13 3.01
C LYS A 100 18.24 4.15 3.77
N PHE A 101 17.11 4.64 4.29
CA PHE A 101 16.02 3.80 4.81
C PHE A 101 14.75 4.12 4.04
N ASN A 102 14.81 3.90 2.73
CA ASN A 102 13.80 4.35 1.76
C ASN A 102 12.50 3.52 1.76
N ILE A 103 12.43 2.42 2.53
CA ILE A 103 11.15 1.68 2.71
C ILE A 103 10.03 2.56 3.27
N LEU A 104 10.38 3.60 4.04
CA LEU A 104 9.41 4.58 4.53
C LEU A 104 8.80 5.42 3.41
N ASP A 105 9.52 5.61 2.30
CA ASP A 105 8.98 6.29 1.12
C ASP A 105 7.91 5.43 0.43
N VAL A 106 8.10 4.11 0.39
CA VAL A 106 7.07 3.16 -0.08
C VAL A 106 5.83 3.22 0.79
N GLN A 107 5.99 3.23 2.13
CA GLN A 107 4.85 3.38 3.06
C GLN A 107 4.10 4.70 2.81
N ARG A 108 4.83 5.81 2.64
CA ARG A 108 4.22 7.12 2.30
C ARG A 108 3.50 7.07 0.95
N GLN A 109 4.13 6.47 -0.07
CA GLN A 109 3.52 6.36 -1.39
C GLN A 109 2.22 5.55 -1.34
N ILE A 110 2.19 4.40 -0.67
CA ILE A 110 0.96 3.60 -0.47
C ILE A 110 -0.12 4.44 0.21
N ARG A 111 0.26 5.18 1.26
CA ARG A 111 -0.68 5.95 2.07
C ARG A 111 -1.28 7.14 1.32
N PHE A 112 -0.47 7.87 0.56
CA PHE A 112 -0.86 9.14 -0.05
C PHE A 112 -1.24 9.05 -1.53
N MET A 113 -1.05 7.88 -2.17
CA MET A 113 -1.50 7.71 -3.55
C MET A 113 -3.03 7.68 -3.66
N ASN A 114 -3.51 8.09 -4.84
CA ASN A 114 -4.93 8.19 -5.17
C ASN A 114 -5.59 6.85 -5.58
N LYS A 115 -4.91 5.73 -5.36
CA LYS A 115 -5.39 4.38 -5.68
C LYS A 115 -5.51 3.56 -4.41
N VAL A 116 -6.49 2.66 -4.36
CA VAL A 116 -6.58 1.66 -3.30
C VAL A 116 -5.48 0.63 -3.50
N VAL A 117 -4.79 0.28 -2.42
CA VAL A 117 -3.77 -0.77 -2.39
C VAL A 117 -4.26 -1.91 -1.51
N ILE A 118 -4.35 -3.10 -2.09
CA ILE A 118 -4.74 -4.34 -1.38
C ILE A 118 -3.49 -5.17 -1.16
N ALA A 119 -3.12 -5.43 0.07
CA ALA A 119 -2.10 -6.43 0.40
C ALA A 119 -2.70 -7.84 0.21
N VAL A 120 -2.09 -8.62 -0.65
CA VAL A 120 -2.45 -10.01 -0.93
C VAL A 120 -1.35 -10.88 -0.36
N VAL A 121 -1.60 -11.50 0.80
CA VAL A 121 -0.59 -12.16 1.62
C VAL A 121 -0.59 -13.67 1.39
N PRO A 122 0.29 -14.19 0.50
CA PRO A 122 0.33 -15.61 0.17
C PRO A 122 1.04 -16.46 1.23
N GLY A 123 1.81 -15.84 2.12
CA GLY A 123 2.63 -16.50 3.12
C GLY A 123 3.16 -15.53 4.17
N TRP A 124 4.40 -15.69 4.60
CA TRP A 124 5.01 -14.91 5.67
C TRP A 124 5.05 -13.41 5.38
N ALA A 125 4.50 -12.61 6.28
CA ALA A 125 4.61 -11.15 6.32
C ALA A 125 5.34 -10.77 7.62
N VAL A 126 6.62 -10.39 7.52
CA VAL A 126 7.52 -10.29 8.68
C VAL A 126 8.26 -8.95 8.72
N GLY A 127 8.40 -8.37 9.91
CA GLY A 127 9.12 -7.11 10.13
C GLY A 127 8.63 -5.99 9.22
N GLY A 128 9.49 -5.40 8.39
CA GLY A 128 9.09 -4.39 7.40
C GLY A 128 8.03 -4.88 6.40
N GLY A 129 7.97 -6.18 6.10
CA GLY A 129 6.90 -6.77 5.29
C GLY A 129 5.56 -6.78 6.01
N HIS A 130 5.55 -7.04 7.33
CA HIS A 130 4.36 -6.87 8.14
C HIS A 130 3.90 -5.40 8.15
N SER A 131 4.80 -4.45 8.34
CA SER A 131 4.46 -3.03 8.31
C SER A 131 3.90 -2.58 6.96
N LEU A 132 4.35 -3.15 5.85
CA LEU A 132 3.82 -2.85 4.52
C LEU A 132 2.35 -3.25 4.36
N HIS A 133 1.94 -4.45 4.83
CA HIS A 133 0.53 -4.83 4.74
C HIS A 133 -0.36 -3.97 5.64
N VAL A 134 0.16 -3.55 6.81
CA VAL A 134 -0.56 -2.68 7.76
C VAL A 134 -0.88 -1.32 7.15
N VAL A 135 0.01 -0.75 6.32
CA VAL A 135 -0.22 0.55 5.68
C VAL A 135 -1.04 0.45 4.40
N CYS A 136 -1.25 -0.73 3.85
CA CYS A 136 -2.19 -0.94 2.75
C CYS A 136 -3.63 -0.68 3.21
N ASP A 137 -4.50 -0.33 2.26
CA ASP A 137 -5.90 -0.01 2.57
C ASP A 137 -6.71 -1.25 3.00
N LEU A 138 -6.40 -2.41 2.41
CA LEU A 138 -7.05 -3.69 2.69
C LEU A 138 -6.02 -4.81 2.68
N THR A 139 -6.32 -5.92 3.39
CA THR A 139 -5.47 -7.12 3.41
C THR A 139 -6.31 -8.38 3.28
N ILE A 140 -5.93 -9.26 2.34
CA ILE A 140 -6.49 -10.60 2.15
C ILE A 140 -5.36 -11.61 2.30
N ALA A 141 -5.56 -12.67 3.07
CA ALA A 141 -4.51 -13.62 3.41
C ALA A 141 -4.85 -15.08 3.08
N SER A 142 -3.82 -15.84 2.74
CA SER A 142 -3.90 -17.29 2.59
C SER A 142 -4.12 -17.97 3.95
N LYS A 143 -5.15 -18.80 4.03
CA LYS A 143 -5.46 -19.60 5.23
C LYS A 143 -4.32 -20.52 5.63
N GLU A 144 -3.70 -21.15 4.65
CA GLU A 144 -2.73 -22.23 4.85
C GLU A 144 -1.32 -21.73 5.11
N HIS A 145 -0.95 -20.58 4.59
CA HIS A 145 0.45 -20.17 4.53
C HIS A 145 0.75 -18.80 5.15
N ALA A 146 -0.25 -17.94 5.33
CA ALA A 146 0.01 -16.62 5.86
C ALA A 146 0.32 -16.66 7.36
N ILE A 147 1.47 -16.10 7.70
CA ILE A 147 1.94 -15.86 9.06
C ILE A 147 2.36 -14.40 9.19
N PHE A 148 1.88 -13.75 10.22
CA PHE A 148 2.18 -12.36 10.55
C PHE A 148 3.10 -12.31 11.78
N LYS A 149 4.21 -11.55 11.66
CA LYS A 149 5.21 -11.49 12.72
C LYS A 149 5.97 -10.18 12.72
N GLN A 150 6.24 -9.63 13.89
CA GLN A 150 7.21 -8.55 14.04
C GLN A 150 8.50 -9.07 14.68
N THR A 151 9.62 -8.74 14.05
CA THR A 151 10.95 -9.20 14.46
C THR A 151 11.91 -8.05 14.73
N ASP A 152 11.42 -6.80 14.73
CA ASP A 152 12.28 -5.63 14.84
C ASP A 152 13.10 -5.63 16.13
N ALA A 153 12.48 -5.97 17.27
CA ALA A 153 13.18 -6.05 18.54
C ALA A 153 14.26 -7.15 18.57
N ASP A 154 14.02 -8.29 17.87
CA ASP A 154 14.99 -9.39 17.79
C ASP A 154 16.25 -9.03 17.00
N VAL A 155 16.14 -8.11 16.05
CA VAL A 155 17.27 -7.67 15.20
C VAL A 155 17.79 -6.29 15.55
N ALA A 156 17.47 -5.78 16.74
CA ALA A 156 17.82 -4.45 17.21
C ALA A 156 17.43 -3.34 16.23
N SER A 157 16.21 -3.43 15.72
CA SER A 157 15.53 -2.44 14.90
C SER A 157 14.24 -1.98 15.56
N PHE A 158 13.54 -1.06 14.95
CA PHE A 158 12.19 -0.66 15.35
C PHE A 158 11.44 -0.09 14.14
N ASP A 159 10.13 -0.30 14.11
CA ASP A 159 9.29 0.32 13.08
C ASP A 159 9.07 1.80 13.39
N GLY A 160 9.95 2.63 12.85
CA GLY A 160 9.88 4.09 12.96
C GLY A 160 8.91 4.75 11.97
N GLY A 161 8.24 3.94 11.11
CA GLY A 161 7.28 4.43 10.12
C GLY A 161 5.83 4.35 10.61
N PHE A 162 4.93 4.14 9.66
CA PHE A 162 3.51 4.06 9.94
C PHE A 162 3.06 2.74 10.57
N GLY A 163 3.82 1.65 10.43
CA GLY A 163 3.39 0.30 10.78
C GLY A 163 2.93 0.15 12.21
N SER A 164 3.74 0.54 13.20
CA SER A 164 3.38 0.42 14.62
C SER A 164 2.17 1.28 14.99
N ALA A 165 2.12 2.52 14.49
CA ALA A 165 1.05 3.46 14.81
C ALA A 165 -0.31 3.00 14.25
N TYR A 166 -0.34 2.54 12.99
CA TYR A 166 -1.58 2.06 12.37
C TYR A 166 -2.00 0.69 12.88
N LEU A 167 -1.06 -0.21 13.13
CA LEU A 167 -1.41 -1.48 13.76
C LEU A 167 -2.15 -1.25 15.09
N ALA A 168 -1.65 -0.32 15.92
CA ALA A 168 -2.29 0.00 17.20
C ALA A 168 -3.72 0.56 17.06
N ARG A 169 -4.02 1.21 15.93
CA ARG A 169 -5.40 1.65 15.60
C ARG A 169 -6.29 0.51 15.10
N GLN A 170 -5.72 -0.43 14.36
CA GLN A 170 -6.45 -1.58 13.82
C GLN A 170 -6.80 -2.62 14.91
N VAL A 171 -5.81 -3.01 15.72
CA VAL A 171 -5.96 -4.12 16.69
C VAL A 171 -6.02 -3.66 18.16
N GLY A 172 -5.90 -2.37 18.41
CA GLY A 172 -5.80 -1.77 19.74
C GLY A 172 -4.40 -1.85 20.34
N GLN A 173 -4.12 -0.94 21.29
CA GLN A 173 -2.80 -0.74 21.89
C GLN A 173 -2.19 -2.00 22.53
N LYS A 174 -3.01 -2.80 23.23
CA LYS A 174 -2.48 -3.98 23.95
C LYS A 174 -2.02 -5.05 22.99
N ARG A 175 -2.80 -5.36 21.95
CA ARG A 175 -2.47 -6.36 20.96
C ARG A 175 -1.28 -5.92 20.09
N ALA A 176 -1.23 -4.65 19.69
CA ALA A 176 -0.09 -4.12 18.94
C ALA A 176 1.22 -4.23 19.73
N ARG A 177 1.21 -3.90 21.02
CA ARG A 177 2.39 -4.04 21.90
C ARG A 177 2.81 -5.50 22.08
N GLU A 178 1.86 -6.42 22.22
CA GLU A 178 2.14 -7.86 22.28
C GLU A 178 2.87 -8.31 21.01
N ILE A 179 2.36 -7.93 19.83
CA ILE A 179 2.95 -8.28 18.54
C ILE A 179 4.38 -7.74 18.41
N PHE A 180 4.60 -6.45 18.74
CA PHE A 180 5.92 -5.82 18.60
C PHE A 180 6.92 -6.23 19.69
N TYR A 181 6.47 -6.44 20.94
CA TYR A 181 7.38 -6.71 22.05
C TYR A 181 7.74 -8.17 22.18
N LEU A 182 6.82 -9.09 21.84
CA LEU A 182 7.03 -10.52 22.03
C LEU A 182 7.43 -11.24 20.72
N GLY A 183 7.10 -10.67 19.57
CA GLY A 183 7.49 -11.23 18.27
C GLY A 183 6.91 -12.62 17.99
N PHE A 184 5.72 -12.92 18.51
CA PHE A 184 5.07 -14.20 18.23
C PHE A 184 4.61 -14.32 16.79
N ASP A 185 4.40 -15.55 16.35
CA ASP A 185 3.80 -15.89 15.07
C ASP A 185 2.28 -15.85 15.20
N TYR A 186 1.59 -15.15 14.31
CA TYR A 186 0.14 -15.09 14.23
C TYR A 186 -0.34 -15.67 12.91
N SER A 187 -1.25 -16.63 12.97
CA SER A 187 -1.90 -17.20 11.79
C SER A 187 -2.83 -16.20 11.10
N ALA A 188 -3.24 -16.51 9.86
CA ALA A 188 -4.22 -15.72 9.15
C ALA A 188 -5.54 -15.57 9.94
N GLN A 189 -5.98 -16.63 10.63
CA GLN A 189 -7.22 -16.59 11.40
C GLN A 189 -7.09 -15.68 12.63
N GLU A 190 -6.00 -15.78 13.40
CA GLU A 190 -5.75 -14.90 14.54
C GLU A 190 -5.65 -13.42 14.10
N ALA A 191 -4.99 -13.15 12.95
CA ALA A 191 -4.90 -11.81 12.38
C ALA A 191 -6.29 -11.26 11.98
N PHE A 192 -7.16 -12.11 11.45
CA PHE A 192 -8.54 -11.76 11.12
C PHE A 192 -9.36 -11.49 12.38
N ASP A 193 -9.30 -12.37 13.37
CA ASP A 193 -10.09 -12.29 14.61
C ASP A 193 -9.73 -11.03 15.43
N MET A 194 -8.49 -10.54 15.33
CA MET A 194 -8.06 -9.30 16.00
C MET A 194 -8.30 -8.02 15.16
N GLY A 195 -8.83 -8.15 13.94
CA GLY A 195 -9.09 -7.01 13.06
C GLY A 195 -7.87 -6.47 12.31
N MET A 196 -6.77 -7.22 12.24
CA MET A 196 -5.56 -6.84 11.53
C MET A 196 -5.74 -6.95 10.01
N ILE A 197 -6.55 -7.90 9.54
CA ILE A 197 -6.81 -8.17 8.12
C ILE A 197 -8.30 -8.29 7.83
N ASN A 198 -8.67 -8.12 6.55
CA ASN A 198 -10.07 -8.07 6.13
C ASN A 198 -10.66 -9.43 5.78
N LYS A 199 -9.84 -10.37 5.29
CA LYS A 199 -10.34 -11.66 4.82
C LYS A 199 -9.29 -12.76 4.82
N VAL A 200 -9.73 -13.96 5.17
CA VAL A 200 -8.96 -15.20 5.02
C VAL A 200 -9.63 -16.07 3.96
N VAL A 201 -8.84 -16.57 3.03
CA VAL A 201 -9.31 -17.49 1.97
C VAL A 201 -8.32 -18.63 1.78
N THR A 202 -8.74 -19.74 1.17
CA THR A 202 -7.80 -20.78 0.78
C THR A 202 -6.78 -20.23 -0.22
N HIS A 203 -5.55 -20.74 -0.18
CA HIS A 203 -4.46 -20.24 -1.01
C HIS A 203 -4.82 -20.21 -2.51
N ASN A 204 -5.50 -21.23 -2.99
CA ASN A 204 -5.91 -21.33 -4.40
C ASN A 204 -7.01 -20.33 -4.81
N GLN A 205 -7.66 -19.67 -3.86
CA GLN A 205 -8.66 -18.62 -4.08
C GLN A 205 -8.09 -17.22 -3.88
N LEU A 206 -6.88 -17.11 -3.36
CA LEU A 206 -6.30 -15.83 -2.93
C LEU A 206 -6.24 -14.80 -4.07
N GLU A 207 -5.65 -15.17 -5.19
CA GLU A 207 -5.52 -14.27 -6.35
C GLU A 207 -6.88 -13.89 -6.93
N LYS A 208 -7.76 -14.86 -7.12
CA LYS A 208 -9.11 -14.59 -7.65
C LYS A 208 -9.90 -13.66 -6.75
N THR A 209 -9.91 -13.93 -5.43
CA THR A 209 -10.66 -13.10 -4.48
C THR A 209 -10.13 -11.67 -4.45
N SER A 210 -8.82 -11.51 -4.50
CA SER A 210 -8.19 -10.18 -4.51
C SER A 210 -8.52 -9.40 -5.78
N PHE A 211 -8.52 -10.07 -6.92
CA PHE A 211 -8.92 -9.49 -8.19
C PHE A 211 -10.42 -9.13 -8.22
N ASP A 212 -11.30 -10.01 -7.73
CA ASP A 212 -12.73 -9.74 -7.62
C ASP A 212 -13.00 -8.50 -6.74
N TRP A 213 -12.29 -8.34 -5.63
CA TRP A 213 -12.38 -7.16 -4.78
C TRP A 213 -11.89 -5.89 -5.50
N ALA A 214 -10.81 -6.00 -6.26
CA ALA A 214 -10.32 -4.87 -7.05
C ALA A 214 -11.36 -4.44 -8.10
N GLN A 215 -11.99 -5.38 -8.80
CA GLN A 215 -13.05 -5.07 -9.75
C GLN A 215 -14.28 -4.44 -9.08
N GLU A 216 -14.67 -4.92 -7.88
CA GLU A 216 -15.76 -4.35 -7.12
C GLU A 216 -15.48 -2.90 -6.69
N ILE A 217 -14.23 -2.58 -6.31
CA ILE A 217 -13.81 -1.20 -6.00
C ILE A 217 -13.86 -0.34 -7.26
N MET A 218 -13.36 -0.85 -8.38
CA MET A 218 -13.36 -0.12 -9.65
C MET A 218 -14.76 0.14 -10.23
N ALA A 219 -15.76 -0.64 -9.82
CA ALA A 219 -17.16 -0.41 -10.17
C ALA A 219 -17.77 0.81 -9.43
N LYS A 220 -17.07 1.38 -8.42
CA LYS A 220 -17.49 2.56 -7.68
C LYS A 220 -16.95 3.84 -8.32
N SER A 221 -17.48 4.98 -7.90
CA SER A 221 -16.96 6.29 -8.32
C SER A 221 -15.48 6.46 -7.94
N PRO A 222 -14.56 6.63 -8.90
CA PRO A 222 -13.14 6.78 -8.59
C PRO A 222 -12.85 8.03 -7.74
N THR A 223 -13.60 9.11 -7.95
CA THR A 223 -13.48 10.32 -7.12
C THR A 223 -13.92 10.05 -5.69
N ALA A 224 -15.07 9.38 -5.48
CA ALA A 224 -15.54 9.05 -4.14
C ALA A 224 -14.57 8.13 -3.39
N ILE A 225 -14.06 7.06 -4.03
CA ILE A 225 -13.06 6.15 -3.42
C ILE A 225 -11.82 6.91 -3.00
N LYS A 226 -11.28 7.76 -3.87
CA LYS A 226 -10.09 8.58 -3.57
C LYS A 226 -10.33 9.52 -2.38
N MET A 227 -11.45 10.25 -2.37
CA MET A 227 -11.78 11.16 -1.28
C MET A 227 -12.02 10.42 0.04
N LEU A 228 -12.63 9.23 0.00
CA LEU A 228 -12.78 8.37 1.18
C LEU A 228 -11.42 7.92 1.73
N LYS A 229 -10.50 7.45 0.87
CA LYS A 229 -9.15 7.09 1.31
C LYS A 229 -8.45 8.26 2.00
N PHE A 230 -8.46 9.45 1.40
CA PHE A 230 -7.85 10.64 1.99
C PHE A 230 -8.55 11.07 3.28
N GLY A 231 -9.88 10.95 3.34
CA GLY A 231 -10.66 11.25 4.54
C GLY A 231 -10.33 10.31 5.71
N PHE A 232 -10.21 9.01 5.48
CA PHE A 232 -9.78 8.05 6.50
C PHE A 232 -8.37 8.34 7.02
N ASN A 233 -7.48 8.78 6.12
CA ASN A 233 -6.08 9.05 6.46
C ASN A 233 -5.89 10.40 7.17
N LEU A 234 -6.74 11.38 6.89
CA LEU A 234 -6.60 12.78 7.31
C LEU A 234 -6.34 12.93 8.82
N ILE A 235 -7.12 12.26 9.64
CA ILE A 235 -7.05 12.39 11.11
C ILE A 235 -5.71 11.85 11.64
N ASP A 236 -5.25 10.73 11.09
CA ASP A 236 -4.03 10.06 11.54
C ASP A 236 -2.77 10.76 11.05
N ASP A 237 -2.82 11.33 9.85
CA ASP A 237 -1.67 11.93 9.18
C ASP A 237 -1.50 13.43 9.49
N GLY A 238 -2.41 14.00 10.27
CA GLY A 238 -2.32 15.39 10.74
C GLY A 238 -2.18 16.40 9.61
N LEU A 239 -1.23 17.35 9.72
CA LEU A 239 -1.03 18.39 8.70
C LEU A 239 -0.61 17.83 7.33
N VAL A 240 0.06 16.70 7.27
CA VAL A 240 0.38 16.04 5.99
C VAL A 240 -0.88 15.49 5.34
N GLY A 241 -1.75 14.84 6.10
CA GLY A 241 -3.05 14.40 5.62
C GLY A 241 -3.92 15.56 5.16
N GLN A 242 -3.93 16.66 5.92
CA GLN A 242 -4.61 17.90 5.53
C GLN A 242 -4.11 18.43 4.18
N GLN A 243 -2.79 18.42 3.94
CA GLN A 243 -2.19 18.86 2.69
C GLN A 243 -2.65 18.00 1.50
N VAL A 244 -2.66 16.67 1.66
CA VAL A 244 -3.10 15.73 0.62
C VAL A 244 -4.58 15.93 0.31
N TYR A 245 -5.42 16.00 1.33
CA TYR A 245 -6.86 16.23 1.19
C TYR A 245 -7.16 17.58 0.53
N ALA A 246 -6.49 18.66 0.97
CA ALA A 246 -6.68 20.00 0.46
C ALA A 246 -6.31 20.13 -1.03
N GLY A 247 -5.25 19.47 -1.46
CA GLY A 247 -4.85 19.44 -2.87
C GLY A 247 -5.96 18.88 -3.77
N GLU A 248 -6.57 17.79 -3.38
CA GLU A 248 -7.68 17.21 -4.13
C GLU A 248 -8.98 18.02 -4.03
N ALA A 249 -9.31 18.54 -2.85
CA ALA A 249 -10.46 19.42 -2.68
C ALA A 249 -10.34 20.69 -3.56
N THR A 250 -9.15 21.29 -3.63
CA THR A 250 -8.86 22.43 -4.50
C THR A 250 -9.02 22.07 -5.98
N ARG A 251 -8.52 20.89 -6.39
CA ARG A 251 -8.68 20.40 -7.77
C ARG A 251 -10.16 20.26 -8.15
N LEU A 252 -10.98 19.72 -7.24
CA LEU A 252 -12.43 19.60 -7.45
C LEU A 252 -13.11 20.98 -7.52
N ALA A 253 -12.70 21.90 -6.65
CA ALA A 253 -13.22 23.27 -6.64
C ALA A 253 -12.95 24.01 -7.96
N TYR A 254 -11.79 23.80 -8.60
CA TYR A 254 -11.49 24.39 -9.90
C TYR A 254 -12.43 23.94 -11.04
N GLY A 255 -13.18 22.86 -10.87
CA GLY A 255 -14.21 22.41 -11.81
C GLY A 255 -15.55 23.14 -11.67
N THR A 256 -15.67 24.13 -10.79
CA THR A 256 -16.91 24.87 -10.56
C THR A 256 -17.01 26.15 -11.41
N GLU A 257 -18.25 26.57 -11.71
CA GLU A 257 -18.51 27.85 -12.38
C GLU A 257 -18.00 29.04 -11.56
N GLU A 258 -17.98 28.94 -10.24
CA GLU A 258 -17.44 30.01 -9.37
C GLU A 258 -15.93 30.19 -9.59
N ALA A 259 -15.17 29.08 -9.71
CA ALA A 259 -13.76 29.15 -9.99
C ALA A 259 -13.48 29.73 -11.39
N GLU A 260 -14.32 29.40 -12.36
CA GLU A 260 -14.25 29.99 -13.70
C GLU A 260 -14.48 31.49 -13.67
N GLU A 261 -15.50 31.97 -12.97
CA GLU A 261 -15.77 33.41 -12.78
C GLU A 261 -14.57 34.09 -12.10
N GLY A 262 -14.03 33.50 -11.02
CA GLY A 262 -12.87 34.08 -10.33
C GLY A 262 -11.66 34.23 -11.24
N ARG A 263 -11.34 33.19 -12.04
CA ARG A 263 -10.26 33.24 -13.05
C ARG A 263 -10.51 34.32 -14.12
N ASN A 264 -11.69 34.31 -14.71
CA ASN A 264 -12.01 35.23 -15.80
C ASN A 264 -11.98 36.70 -15.32
N ALA A 265 -12.58 36.98 -14.15
CA ALA A 265 -12.55 38.29 -13.52
C ALA A 265 -11.11 38.79 -13.30
N PHE A 266 -10.22 37.92 -12.81
CA PHE A 266 -8.80 38.22 -12.62
C PHE A 266 -8.11 38.58 -13.94
N LEU A 267 -8.29 37.76 -14.98
CA LEU A 267 -7.70 37.99 -16.30
C LEU A 267 -8.22 39.28 -16.97
N GLU A 268 -9.52 39.57 -16.83
CA GLU A 268 -10.20 40.75 -17.35
C GLU A 268 -9.99 42.00 -16.48
N LYS A 269 -9.27 41.90 -15.36
CA LYS A 269 -8.99 43.00 -14.41
C LYS A 269 -10.27 43.68 -13.88
N ARG A 270 -11.34 42.91 -13.70
CA ARG A 270 -12.61 43.33 -13.11
C ARG A 270 -12.86 42.65 -11.75
N LYS A 271 -13.82 43.17 -11.00
CA LYS A 271 -14.29 42.52 -9.79
C LYS A 271 -15.12 41.27 -10.15
N PRO A 272 -14.94 40.13 -9.47
CA PRO A 272 -15.75 38.93 -9.67
C PRO A 272 -17.19 39.17 -9.17
N ASN A 273 -18.16 38.55 -9.83
CA ASN A 273 -19.56 38.57 -9.44
C ASN A 273 -20.02 37.26 -8.85
N PHE A 274 -19.68 36.99 -7.61
CA PHE A 274 -20.13 35.79 -6.89
C PHE A 274 -21.55 35.87 -6.34
N LYS A 275 -22.24 37.01 -6.44
CA LYS A 275 -23.62 37.19 -5.96
C LYS A 275 -24.64 36.36 -6.75
N LYS A 276 -24.34 36.03 -8.00
CA LYS A 276 -25.20 35.23 -8.88
C LYS A 276 -25.26 33.75 -8.52
N TYR A 277 -24.30 33.25 -7.73
CA TYR A 277 -24.25 31.86 -7.35
C TYR A 277 -25.05 31.58 -6.07
N PRO A 278 -25.69 30.40 -5.95
CA PRO A 278 -26.44 30.03 -4.76
C PRO A 278 -25.52 29.98 -3.55
N LYS A 279 -26.05 30.38 -2.38
CA LYS A 279 -25.37 30.28 -1.10
C LYS A 279 -25.84 29.00 -0.44
N PHE A 280 -25.08 27.92 -0.66
CA PHE A 280 -25.37 26.65 0.00
C PHE A 280 -25.14 26.77 1.51
N PRO A 281 -25.95 26.07 2.34
CA PRO A 281 -25.75 26.02 3.79
C PRO A 281 -24.46 25.28 4.17
#